data_068c07b0ee4aa4f8dd5e02e33adcde5a
#
_entry.id   068c07b0ee4aa4f8dd5e02e33adcde5a
#
_cell.length_a   1.000
_cell.length_b   1.000
_cell.length_c   1.000
_cell.angle_alpha   90.00
_cell.angle_beta   90.00
_cell.angle_gamma   90.00
#
_symmetry.space_group_name_H-M   'P 1'
#
loop_
_entity.id
_entity.type
_entity.pdbx_description
1 polymer ?
#
loop_
_entity_poly.entity_id
_entity_poly.type
_entity_poly.pdbx_seq_one_letter_code
_entity_poly.pdbx_strand_id
1 'polypeptide(L)'
;MLQTFLPLFLMTFGICLFIVLMQFLWRYIDDMVGKGLGIPVLAEMFMYAALFLVPMALPLAILLASLMTFGNLGERLELLAMKSAGVSLIHIMRPLIVTLLFVSVGAFFFQNNVMPVVQVKLYTLLYSMRQKSPELDIPEGSFYKDIPGFNVYVKKKDPKDGLLKDVMIYDLSLIHI
;
A
#
# COMPACT_ATOMS: atom_id res chain seq x y z
N MET A 1 9.95 14.51 -27.76
CA MET A 1 9.65 13.22 -27.12
C MET A 1 9.95 13.18 -25.63
N LEU A 2 11.19 13.39 -25.18
CA LEU A 2 11.52 13.33 -23.75
C LEU A 2 10.75 14.34 -22.89
N GLN A 3 10.61 15.57 -23.39
CA GLN A 3 9.84 16.63 -22.70
C GLN A 3 8.34 16.32 -22.60
N THR A 4 7.82 15.47 -23.46
CA THR A 4 6.41 15.03 -23.41
C THR A 4 6.27 13.77 -22.55
N PHE A 5 7.22 12.83 -22.63
CA PHE A 5 7.20 11.58 -21.88
C PHE A 5 7.38 11.79 -20.38
N LEU A 6 8.33 12.62 -19.94
CA LEU A 6 8.66 12.77 -18.54
C LEU A 6 7.48 13.27 -17.66
N PRO A 7 6.76 14.35 -18.04
CA PRO A 7 5.60 14.78 -17.28
C PRO A 7 4.45 13.77 -17.32
N LEU A 8 4.22 13.10 -18.46
CA LEU A 8 3.22 12.03 -18.55
C LEU A 8 3.59 10.85 -17.65
N PHE A 9 4.85 10.47 -17.62
CA PHE A 9 5.35 9.40 -16.76
C PHE A 9 5.15 9.74 -15.27
N LEU A 10 5.51 10.94 -14.83
CA LEU A 10 5.32 11.35 -13.43
C LEU A 10 3.83 11.37 -13.06
N MET A 11 2.99 11.87 -13.94
CA MET A 11 1.54 11.93 -13.71
C MET A 11 0.92 10.53 -13.63
N THR A 12 1.23 9.66 -14.61
CA THR A 12 0.73 8.27 -14.63
C THR A 12 1.28 7.45 -13.48
N PHE A 13 2.55 7.67 -13.10
CA PHE A 13 3.15 7.03 -11.94
C PHE A 13 2.45 7.40 -10.65
N GLY A 14 2.15 8.69 -10.44
CA GLY A 14 1.38 9.16 -9.29
C GLY A 14 -0.01 8.53 -9.21
N ILE A 15 -0.72 8.45 -10.34
CA ILE A 15 -2.04 7.83 -10.42
C ILE A 15 -1.96 6.32 -10.13
N CYS A 16 -1.04 5.60 -10.76
CA CYS A 16 -0.85 4.16 -10.52
C CYS A 16 -0.48 3.87 -9.06
N LEU A 17 0.45 4.64 -8.50
CA LEU A 17 0.86 4.51 -7.12
C LEU A 17 -0.33 4.73 -6.17
N PHE A 18 -1.13 5.76 -6.43
CA PHE A 18 -2.33 6.07 -5.63
C PHE A 18 -3.36 4.93 -5.68
N ILE A 19 -3.64 4.38 -6.87
CA ILE A 19 -4.58 3.25 -7.02
C ILE A 19 -4.10 2.03 -6.23
N VAL A 20 -2.82 1.65 -6.38
CA VAL A 20 -2.26 0.49 -5.69
C VAL A 20 -2.19 0.73 -4.18
N LEU A 21 -1.93 1.98 -3.75
CA LEU A 21 -1.93 2.37 -2.34
C LEU A 21 -3.35 2.29 -1.74
N MET A 22 -4.38 2.67 -2.50
CA MET A 22 -5.78 2.49 -2.09
C MET A 22 -6.17 1.03 -1.95
N GLN A 23 -5.72 0.15 -2.87
CA GLN A 23 -5.91 -1.30 -2.72
C GLN A 23 -5.23 -1.85 -1.47
N PHE A 24 -4.02 -1.38 -1.17
CA PHE A 24 -3.31 -1.73 0.06
C PHE A 24 -4.10 -1.29 1.29
N LEU A 25 -4.62 -0.07 1.29
CA LEU A 25 -5.42 0.49 2.38
C LEU A 25 -6.66 -0.36 2.65
N TRP A 26 -7.44 -0.70 1.62
CA TRP A 26 -8.61 -1.57 1.75
C TRP A 26 -8.28 -2.93 2.38
N ARG A 27 -7.11 -3.48 2.06
CA ARG A 27 -6.68 -4.79 2.59
C ARG A 27 -6.36 -4.76 4.08
N TYR A 28 -5.89 -3.62 4.59
CA TYR A 28 -5.43 -3.48 5.98
C TYR A 28 -6.31 -2.55 6.82
N ILE A 29 -7.47 -2.14 6.30
CA ILE A 29 -8.36 -1.20 6.99
C ILE A 29 -8.86 -1.77 8.33
N ASP A 30 -9.16 -3.06 8.38
CA ASP A 30 -9.62 -3.74 9.60
C ASP A 30 -8.52 -3.81 10.68
N ASP A 31 -7.25 -3.86 10.25
CA ASP A 31 -6.10 -3.82 11.17
C ASP A 31 -5.82 -2.41 11.70
N MET A 32 -6.38 -1.37 11.08
CA MET A 32 -6.13 0.04 11.38
C MET A 32 -7.26 0.70 12.17
N VAL A 33 -8.50 0.33 11.85
CA VAL A 33 -9.70 0.91 12.48
C VAL A 33 -9.96 0.25 13.83
N GLY A 34 -10.27 1.06 14.84
CA GLY A 34 -10.66 0.56 16.18
C GLY A 34 -9.50 0.27 17.13
N LYS A 35 -8.23 0.44 16.73
CA LYS A 35 -7.07 0.13 17.59
C LYS A 35 -6.40 1.36 18.23
N GLY A 36 -7.05 2.52 18.22
CA GLY A 36 -6.53 3.74 18.87
C GLY A 36 -5.16 4.18 18.38
N LEU A 37 -4.81 3.89 17.11
CA LEU A 37 -3.51 4.22 16.54
C LEU A 37 -3.36 5.72 16.38
N GLY A 38 -2.27 6.28 16.89
CA GLY A 38 -1.96 7.69 16.71
C GLY A 38 -1.74 8.04 15.22
N ILE A 39 -2.17 9.23 14.82
CA ILE A 39 -1.98 9.77 13.46
C ILE A 39 -0.54 9.65 12.94
N PRO A 40 0.52 9.90 13.77
CA PRO A 40 1.89 9.78 13.30
C PRO A 40 2.28 8.35 12.89
N VAL A 41 1.78 7.33 13.61
CA VAL A 41 2.04 5.91 13.27
C VAL A 41 1.37 5.54 11.95
N LEU A 42 0.14 6.02 11.73
CA LEU A 42 -0.55 5.83 10.46
C LEU A 42 0.20 6.49 9.30
N ALA A 43 0.65 7.74 9.46
CA ALA A 43 1.40 8.45 8.43
C ALA A 43 2.73 7.74 8.09
N GLU A 44 3.44 7.24 9.10
CA GLU A 44 4.66 6.46 8.93
C GLU A 44 4.39 5.16 8.15
N MET A 45 3.33 4.45 8.49
CA MET A 45 2.91 3.25 7.78
C MET A 45 2.56 3.53 6.32
N PHE A 46 1.81 4.62 6.05
CA PHE A 46 1.48 5.03 4.68
C PHE A 46 2.72 5.34 3.86
N MET A 47 3.69 6.00 4.45
CA MET A 47 4.95 6.32 3.78
C MET A 47 5.72 5.05 3.41
N TYR A 48 5.86 4.09 4.33
CA TYR A 48 6.51 2.81 4.02
C TYR A 48 5.69 1.97 3.04
N ALA A 49 4.36 1.98 3.13
CA ALA A 49 3.51 1.30 2.16
C ALA A 49 3.66 1.89 0.75
N ALA A 50 3.68 3.22 0.62
CA ALA A 50 3.91 3.88 -0.65
C ALA A 50 5.26 3.47 -1.27
N LEU A 51 6.36 3.50 -0.48
CA LEU A 51 7.68 3.06 -0.92
C LEU A 51 7.71 1.58 -1.32
N PHE A 52 7.01 0.73 -0.56
CA PHE A 52 6.89 -0.70 -0.84
C PHE A 52 6.20 -0.99 -2.18
N LEU A 53 5.23 -0.15 -2.56
CA LEU A 53 4.42 -0.31 -3.77
C LEU A 53 5.06 0.30 -5.03
N VAL A 54 6.12 1.10 -4.89
CA VAL A 54 6.86 1.72 -6.02
C VAL A 54 7.22 0.71 -7.11
N PRO A 55 7.85 -0.45 -6.80
CA PRO A 55 8.26 -1.41 -7.84
C PRO A 55 7.09 -2.02 -8.60
N MET A 56 5.91 -2.10 -7.98
CA MET A 56 4.71 -2.62 -8.63
C MET A 56 4.03 -1.56 -9.51
N ALA A 57 4.02 -0.30 -9.07
CA ALA A 57 3.44 0.81 -9.82
C ALA A 57 4.30 1.23 -11.03
N LEU A 58 5.62 1.08 -10.93
CA LEU A 58 6.57 1.58 -11.91
C LEU A 58 6.40 0.96 -13.31
N PRO A 59 6.29 -0.38 -13.50
CA PRO A 59 6.08 -0.98 -14.83
C PRO A 59 4.76 -0.55 -15.47
N LEU A 60 3.68 -0.44 -14.67
CA LEU A 60 2.38 0.02 -15.14
C LEU A 60 2.45 1.48 -15.62
N ALA A 61 3.10 2.33 -14.85
CA ALA A 61 3.28 3.74 -15.21
C ALA A 61 4.10 3.93 -16.49
N ILE A 62 5.17 3.15 -16.65
CA ILE A 62 6.01 3.17 -17.86
C ILE A 62 5.17 2.78 -19.08
N LEU A 63 4.39 1.71 -18.97
CA LEU A 63 3.56 1.22 -20.07
C LEU A 63 2.52 2.27 -20.47
N LEU A 64 1.78 2.82 -19.51
CA LEU A 64 0.77 3.85 -19.77
C LEU A 64 1.38 5.14 -20.34
N ALA A 65 2.48 5.62 -19.76
CA ALA A 65 3.16 6.81 -20.24
C ALA A 65 3.69 6.63 -21.68
N SER A 66 4.22 5.45 -21.99
CA SER A 66 4.69 5.12 -23.33
C SER A 66 3.54 5.10 -24.34
N LEU A 67 2.42 4.44 -24.00
CA LEU A 67 1.23 4.41 -24.85
C LEU A 67 0.67 5.80 -25.09
N MET A 68 0.54 6.62 -24.05
CA MET A 68 0.05 8.01 -24.19
C MET A 68 1.01 8.87 -25.02
N THR A 69 2.33 8.70 -24.84
CA THR A 69 3.31 9.47 -25.62
C THR A 69 3.23 9.13 -27.10
N PHE A 70 3.20 7.83 -27.45
CA PHE A 70 3.06 7.42 -28.84
C PHE A 70 1.68 7.70 -29.43
N GLY A 71 0.61 7.60 -28.62
CA GLY A 71 -0.74 7.99 -29.00
C GLY A 71 -0.80 9.46 -29.40
N ASN A 72 -0.29 10.35 -28.57
CA ASN A 72 -0.23 11.80 -28.87
C ASN A 72 0.59 12.12 -30.13
N LEU A 73 1.73 11.41 -30.34
CA LEU A 73 2.51 11.57 -31.58
C LEU A 73 1.75 11.08 -32.81
N GLY A 74 0.96 10.02 -32.66
CA GLY A 74 0.12 9.47 -33.72
C GLY A 74 -1.02 10.43 -34.08
N GLU A 75 -1.75 10.94 -33.09
CA GLU A 75 -2.86 11.89 -33.26
C GLU A 75 -2.41 13.18 -33.93
N ARG A 76 -1.22 13.69 -33.58
CA ARG A 76 -0.65 14.90 -34.19
C ARG A 76 -0.03 14.66 -35.55
N LEU A 77 -0.12 13.45 -36.08
CA LEU A 77 0.52 13.03 -37.36
C LEU A 77 2.04 13.23 -37.39
N GLU A 78 2.66 13.56 -36.26
CA GLU A 78 4.11 13.76 -36.15
C GLU A 78 4.88 12.46 -36.45
N LEU A 79 4.32 11.33 -35.99
CA LEU A 79 4.90 10.00 -36.25
C LEU A 79 4.85 9.68 -37.75
N LEU A 80 3.74 10.02 -38.41
CA LEU A 80 3.59 9.82 -39.86
C LEU A 80 4.55 10.70 -40.65
N ALA A 81 4.67 11.98 -40.29
CA ALA A 81 5.60 12.92 -40.91
C ALA A 81 7.06 12.48 -40.80
N MET A 82 7.46 11.98 -39.61
CA MET A 82 8.81 11.42 -39.42
C MET A 82 9.05 10.15 -40.25
N LYS A 83 8.05 9.29 -40.37
CA LYS A 83 8.13 8.09 -41.21
C LYS A 83 8.21 8.41 -42.69
N SER A 84 7.45 9.36 -43.20
CA SER A 84 7.48 9.80 -44.59
C SER A 84 8.81 10.49 -44.95
N ALA A 85 9.47 11.12 -43.98
CA ALA A 85 10.84 11.63 -44.11
C ALA A 85 11.94 10.55 -44.10
N GLY A 86 11.55 9.25 -44.01
CA GLY A 86 12.49 8.12 -44.01
C GLY A 86 13.16 7.81 -42.70
N VAL A 87 12.70 8.42 -41.57
CA VAL A 87 13.27 8.15 -40.25
C VAL A 87 12.78 6.79 -39.74
N SER A 88 13.69 5.92 -39.33
CA SER A 88 13.35 4.60 -38.82
C SER A 88 12.66 4.72 -37.46
N LEU A 89 11.70 3.82 -37.17
CA LEU A 89 10.95 3.79 -35.89
C LEU A 89 11.90 3.63 -34.68
N ILE A 90 12.94 2.82 -34.84
CA ILE A 90 13.95 2.61 -33.79
C ILE A 90 14.68 3.92 -33.45
N HIS A 91 14.95 4.75 -34.44
CA HIS A 91 15.59 6.05 -34.23
C HIS A 91 14.67 7.01 -33.45
N ILE A 92 13.36 6.97 -33.74
CA ILE A 92 12.34 7.75 -33.02
C ILE A 92 12.23 7.27 -31.57
N MET A 93 12.30 5.95 -31.33
CA MET A 93 12.17 5.35 -29.98
C MET A 93 13.46 5.46 -29.14
N ARG A 94 14.60 5.71 -29.74
CA ARG A 94 15.93 5.71 -29.08
C ARG A 94 15.96 6.55 -27.79
N PRO A 95 15.48 7.80 -27.74
CA PRO A 95 15.48 8.60 -26.52
C PRO A 95 14.63 7.99 -25.40
N LEU A 96 13.52 7.33 -25.75
CA LEU A 96 12.68 6.64 -24.79
C LEU A 96 13.39 5.41 -24.20
N ILE A 97 14.00 4.59 -25.06
CA ILE A 97 14.75 3.39 -24.65
C ILE A 97 15.87 3.76 -23.67
N VAL A 98 16.63 4.82 -23.98
CA VAL A 98 17.71 5.29 -23.10
C VAL A 98 17.16 5.73 -21.75
N THR A 99 16.04 6.48 -21.73
CA THR A 99 15.41 6.91 -20.47
C THR A 99 14.93 5.73 -19.65
N LEU A 100 14.29 4.74 -20.30
CA LEU A 100 13.83 3.52 -19.62
C LEU A 100 14.99 2.70 -19.05
N LEU A 101 16.12 2.67 -19.73
CA LEU A 101 17.32 2.01 -19.23
C LEU A 101 17.83 2.68 -17.95
N PHE A 102 17.86 4.02 -17.89
CA PHE A 102 18.20 4.75 -16.66
C PHE A 102 17.21 4.48 -15.54
N VAL A 103 15.91 4.49 -15.82
CA VAL A 103 14.87 4.16 -14.84
C VAL A 103 15.03 2.72 -14.33
N SER A 104 15.35 1.77 -15.20
CA SER A 104 15.59 0.37 -14.84
C SER A 104 16.79 0.20 -13.90
N VAL A 105 17.89 0.89 -14.18
CA VAL A 105 19.08 0.89 -13.30
C VAL A 105 18.72 1.51 -11.94
N GLY A 106 18.00 2.63 -11.93
CA GLY A 106 17.52 3.25 -10.70
C GLY A 106 16.61 2.32 -9.87
N ALA A 107 15.68 1.65 -10.55
CA ALA A 107 14.79 0.67 -9.93
C ALA A 107 15.55 -0.53 -9.33
N PHE A 108 16.61 -0.99 -10.00
CA PHE A 108 17.48 -2.05 -9.50
C PHE A 108 18.16 -1.66 -8.18
N PHE A 109 18.75 -0.48 -8.12
CA PHE A 109 19.37 0.03 -6.89
C PHE A 109 18.33 0.24 -5.78
N PHE A 110 17.15 0.76 -6.12
CA PHE A 110 16.05 0.93 -5.18
C PHE A 110 15.62 -0.42 -4.58
N GLN A 111 15.45 -1.43 -5.44
CA GLN A 111 15.03 -2.78 -5.02
C GLN A 111 16.04 -3.45 -4.10
N ASN A 112 17.35 -3.25 -4.34
CA ASN A 112 18.38 -3.93 -3.55
C ASN A 112 18.70 -3.20 -2.23
N ASN A 113 18.66 -1.88 -2.20
CA ASN A 113 19.11 -1.10 -1.04
C ASN A 113 17.96 -0.58 -0.18
N VAL A 114 16.90 -0.08 -0.80
CA VAL A 114 15.79 0.56 -0.08
C VAL A 114 14.73 -0.45 0.32
N MET A 115 14.40 -1.36 -0.58
CA MET A 115 13.29 -2.30 -0.40
C MET A 115 13.42 -3.21 0.82
N PRO A 116 14.58 -3.79 1.16
CA PRO A 116 14.71 -4.65 2.34
C PRO A 116 14.42 -3.91 3.64
N VAL A 117 14.90 -2.66 3.75
CA VAL A 117 14.66 -1.81 4.93
C VAL A 117 13.20 -1.43 5.06
N VAL A 118 12.57 -1.06 3.95
CA VAL A 118 11.15 -0.69 3.89
C VAL A 118 10.26 -1.88 4.26
N GLN A 119 10.56 -3.07 3.72
CA GLN A 119 9.82 -4.29 4.04
C GLN A 119 9.87 -4.62 5.52
N VAL A 120 11.06 -4.66 6.12
CA VAL A 120 11.20 -4.96 7.55
C VAL A 120 10.39 -3.99 8.39
N LYS A 121 10.51 -2.68 8.13
CA LYS A 121 9.78 -1.66 8.89
C LYS A 121 8.26 -1.77 8.71
N LEU A 122 7.80 -1.95 7.47
CA LEU A 122 6.38 -2.09 7.18
C LEU A 122 5.78 -3.32 7.88
N TYR A 123 6.42 -4.48 7.77
CA TYR A 123 5.94 -5.69 8.42
C TYR A 123 6.01 -5.62 9.95
N THR A 124 7.03 -4.96 10.51
CA THR A 124 7.12 -4.73 11.95
C THR A 124 5.96 -3.86 12.45
N LEU A 125 5.62 -2.80 11.70
CA LEU A 125 4.48 -1.95 12.02
C LEU A 125 3.16 -2.73 11.94
N LEU A 126 2.93 -3.48 10.86
CA LEU A 126 1.74 -4.31 10.71
C LEU A 126 1.62 -5.37 11.81
N TYR A 127 2.73 -6.00 12.18
CA TYR A 127 2.76 -6.98 13.26
C TYR A 127 2.46 -6.35 14.61
N SER A 128 3.06 -5.21 14.92
CA SER A 128 2.79 -4.48 16.17
C SER A 128 1.34 -3.98 16.26
N MET A 129 0.71 -3.63 15.13
CA MET A 129 -0.71 -3.29 15.08
C MET A 129 -1.61 -4.50 15.35
N ARG A 130 -1.23 -5.68 14.86
CA ARG A 130 -1.97 -6.93 15.15
C ARG A 130 -1.80 -7.40 16.59
N GLN A 131 -0.63 -7.19 17.19
CA GLN A 131 -0.37 -7.53 18.60
C GLN A 131 -0.93 -6.51 19.60
N LYS A 132 -1.11 -5.24 19.21
CA LYS A 132 -2.00 -4.37 19.97
C LYS A 132 -3.40 -4.97 19.79
N SER A 133 -3.70 -5.90 20.68
CA SER A 133 -5.06 -6.41 20.85
C SER A 133 -5.99 -5.20 20.76
N PRO A 134 -7.11 -5.27 20.04
CA PRO A 134 -8.17 -4.34 20.33
C PRO A 134 -8.24 -4.35 21.86
N GLU A 135 -8.12 -3.19 22.51
CA GLU A 135 -8.61 -3.10 23.86
C GLU A 135 -9.91 -3.87 23.78
N LEU A 136 -9.97 -5.02 24.47
CA LEU A 136 -11.15 -5.87 24.41
C LEU A 136 -12.30 -4.90 24.72
N ASP A 137 -12.93 -4.37 23.68
CA ASP A 137 -14.08 -3.49 23.82
C ASP A 137 -15.23 -4.41 24.22
N ILE A 138 -15.01 -5.03 25.39
CA ILE A 138 -16.02 -5.83 26.06
C ILE A 138 -16.97 -4.79 26.59
N PRO A 139 -18.15 -4.62 25.99
CA PRO A 139 -19.13 -3.71 26.48
C PRO A 139 -19.48 -4.14 27.90
N GLU A 140 -19.53 -3.16 28.82
CA GLU A 140 -19.88 -3.41 30.21
C GLU A 140 -21.22 -4.16 30.28
N GLY A 141 -21.26 -5.24 31.10
CA GLY A 141 -22.47 -6.02 31.33
C GLY A 141 -22.82 -7.02 30.21
N SER A 142 -21.95 -7.31 29.28
CA SER A 142 -22.18 -8.30 28.21
C SER A 142 -21.26 -9.51 28.29
N PHE A 143 -21.70 -10.62 27.70
CA PHE A 143 -20.89 -11.83 27.53
C PHE A 143 -20.09 -11.75 26.24
N TYR A 144 -18.77 -11.82 26.37
CA TYR A 144 -17.86 -11.90 25.22
C TYR A 144 -17.63 -13.37 24.85
N LYS A 145 -18.02 -13.74 23.60
CA LYS A 145 -18.03 -15.13 23.12
C LYS A 145 -16.97 -15.44 22.06
N ASP A 146 -16.12 -14.46 21.70
CA ASP A 146 -15.16 -14.62 20.59
C ASP A 146 -13.93 -15.46 20.96
N ILE A 147 -13.83 -15.94 22.21
CA ILE A 147 -12.78 -16.87 22.65
C ILE A 147 -13.35 -18.28 22.57
N PRO A 148 -12.84 -19.15 21.67
CA PRO A 148 -13.35 -20.51 21.54
C PRO A 148 -13.16 -21.27 22.87
N GLY A 149 -14.28 -21.75 23.46
CA GLY A 149 -14.32 -22.52 24.71
C GLY A 149 -14.51 -21.69 25.98
N PHE A 150 -14.46 -20.36 25.94
CA PHE A 150 -14.62 -19.51 27.11
C PHE A 150 -15.63 -18.39 26.85
N ASN A 151 -16.52 -18.15 27.83
CA ASN A 151 -17.33 -16.95 27.88
C ASN A 151 -16.81 -16.04 29.00
N VAL A 152 -16.45 -14.81 28.63
CA VAL A 152 -15.94 -13.81 29.56
C VAL A 152 -17.04 -12.78 29.83
N TYR A 153 -17.41 -12.60 31.10
CA TYR A 153 -18.34 -11.56 31.54
C TYR A 153 -17.56 -10.50 32.31
N VAL A 154 -17.69 -9.23 31.91
CA VAL A 154 -17.05 -8.09 32.58
C VAL A 154 -18.11 -7.17 33.14
N LYS A 155 -18.09 -6.93 34.46
CA LYS A 155 -19.08 -6.13 35.14
C LYS A 155 -18.80 -4.64 35.07
N LYS A 156 -17.49 -4.23 35.14
CA LYS A 156 -17.09 -2.82 35.08
C LYS A 156 -15.72 -2.68 34.40
N LYS A 157 -15.57 -1.65 33.54
CA LYS A 157 -14.32 -1.21 32.93
C LYS A 157 -13.93 0.13 33.55
N ASP A 158 -12.70 0.27 34.05
CA ASP A 158 -12.20 1.55 34.54
C ASP A 158 -11.76 2.41 33.34
N PRO A 159 -12.39 3.57 33.07
CA PRO A 159 -12.11 4.36 31.88
C PRO A 159 -10.74 5.04 31.90
N LYS A 160 -10.03 5.05 33.03
CA LYS A 160 -8.71 5.71 33.16
C LYS A 160 -7.54 4.76 32.93
N ASP A 161 -7.63 3.51 33.38
CA ASP A 161 -6.54 2.55 33.37
C ASP A 161 -6.79 1.34 32.46
N GLY A 162 -7.96 1.26 31.80
CA GLY A 162 -8.33 0.12 30.95
C GLY A 162 -8.47 -1.21 31.71
N LEU A 163 -8.41 -1.19 33.04
CA LEU A 163 -8.46 -2.37 33.88
C LEU A 163 -9.90 -2.90 33.96
N LEU A 164 -10.05 -4.20 33.72
CA LEU A 164 -11.32 -4.89 33.87
C LEU A 164 -11.51 -5.30 35.35
N LYS A 165 -12.59 -4.85 35.98
CA LYS A 165 -12.96 -5.20 37.35
C LYS A 165 -14.14 -6.18 37.33
N ASP A 166 -14.10 -7.16 38.26
CA ASP A 166 -15.12 -8.20 38.39
C ASP A 166 -15.32 -9.03 37.11
N VAL A 167 -14.22 -9.64 36.61
CA VAL A 167 -14.23 -10.52 35.45
C VAL A 167 -14.61 -11.93 35.89
N MET A 168 -15.66 -12.49 35.26
CA MET A 168 -16.06 -13.89 35.42
C MET A 168 -15.76 -14.64 34.13
N ILE A 169 -15.00 -15.73 34.23
CA ILE A 169 -14.65 -16.58 33.11
C ILE A 169 -15.44 -17.89 33.25
N TYR A 170 -16.29 -18.19 32.30
CA TYR A 170 -17.04 -19.43 32.23
C TYR A 170 -16.36 -20.36 31.21
N ASP A 171 -15.90 -21.51 31.69
CA ASP A 171 -15.35 -22.57 30.84
C ASP A 171 -16.52 -23.42 30.30
N LEU A 172 -16.74 -23.40 29.00
CA LEU A 172 -17.81 -24.17 28.36
C LEU A 172 -17.46 -25.65 28.18
N SER A 173 -16.22 -26.05 28.43
CA SER A 173 -15.77 -27.44 28.30
C SER A 173 -16.31 -28.34 29.41
N LEU A 174 -16.79 -27.75 30.53
CA LEU A 174 -17.33 -28.47 31.70
C LEU A 174 -18.87 -28.65 31.68
N ILE A 175 -19.54 -28.14 30.66
CA ILE A 175 -20.99 -28.35 30.48
C ILE A 175 -21.22 -29.50 29.53
N HIS A 176 -20.87 -30.72 29.95
CA HIS A 176 -21.43 -31.96 29.44
C HIS A 176 -22.49 -32.44 30.46
N ILE A 177 -23.76 -32.13 30.14
CA ILE A 177 -24.88 -32.90 30.64
C ILE A 177 -25.38 -33.77 29.48
#